data_90a33099de0f7c231da8a70f35911772
#
_entry.id   90a33099de0f7c231da8a70f35911772
#
_cell.length_a   1.000
_cell.length_b   1.000
_cell.length_c   1.000
_cell.angle_alpha   90.00
_cell.angle_beta   90.00
_cell.angle_gamma   90.00
#
_symmetry.space_group_name_H-M   'P 1'
#
loop_
_entity.id
_entity.type
_entity.pdbx_description
1 polymer ?
#
loop_
_entity_poly.entity_id
_entity_poly.type
_entity_poly.pdbx_seq_one_letter_code
_entity_poly.pdbx_strand_id
1 'polypeptide(L)'
;MKVLIVGGGGREHAIAWKISQSPKVEKLYCAPGNAGIAKVAECVDIGVMDFEKLVAFAGEQAIDLVVVGPDDPLAAGAVDAFENAGIRVFGPRKNAAILEASKAFSKDLMKKYNIPSAAYETFDSPEAALAYLETAPMPIVLKADGLALGKGVLICSTREEAKEGVKTLMLDKQFGSAGDRIVIEEFMTGREVSVLSFVDGKTIKIMTSAQDHKRAKDGDQGLNTGGMGTFSPSPFYTDEVDAFCRKYVYQPTVDAMKAEGREFKGIIFFGLMLTESGPKVLEYNARFGDPETQVVLPRMKNDIVDVFEACVDGTLDQIELEFEDNAAVCVVLASDGYPEHYDKGYKIDGLDRFDGQDGYYVFHAGSRFDKDGNIVTNGGRVLGVTAKGNTLKEARENAYKATEWVEFGNKYMRNDIGKAIDEVGVVM
;
A
#
# COMPACT_ATOMS: atom_id res chain seq x y z
N MET A 1 20.35 5.24 -17.48
CA MET A 1 18.97 5.71 -17.71
C MET A 1 18.55 6.72 -16.65
N LYS A 2 17.59 7.58 -17.00
CA LYS A 2 16.99 8.55 -16.10
C LYS A 2 15.60 8.08 -15.68
N VAL A 3 15.31 8.09 -14.38
CA VAL A 3 14.05 7.61 -13.83
C VAL A 3 13.37 8.72 -13.06
N LEU A 4 12.05 8.83 -13.20
CA LEU A 4 11.19 9.73 -12.43
C LEU A 4 10.21 8.92 -11.60
N ILE A 5 10.20 9.12 -10.27
CA ILE A 5 9.16 8.61 -9.39
C ILE A 5 8.13 9.72 -9.15
N VAL A 6 6.85 9.39 -9.29
CA VAL A 6 5.74 10.28 -8.91
C VAL A 6 5.23 9.85 -7.54
N GLY A 7 5.31 10.75 -6.56
CA GLY A 7 4.92 10.51 -5.18
C GLY A 7 5.90 11.10 -4.17
N GLY A 8 5.63 10.94 -2.89
CA GLY A 8 6.48 11.53 -1.84
C GLY A 8 6.27 10.92 -0.46
N GLY A 9 5.71 9.70 -0.38
CA GLY A 9 5.48 8.98 0.87
C GLY A 9 6.56 7.96 1.22
N GLY A 10 6.32 7.18 2.26
CA GLY A 10 7.26 6.15 2.72
C GLY A 10 7.47 5.04 1.70
N ARG A 11 6.42 4.64 1.01
CA ARG A 11 6.46 3.72 -0.12
C ARG A 11 7.37 4.24 -1.23
N GLU A 12 7.20 5.48 -1.64
CA GLU A 12 8.04 6.10 -2.68
C GLU A 12 9.49 6.22 -2.23
N HIS A 13 9.75 6.48 -0.95
CA HIS A 13 11.13 6.49 -0.44
C HIS A 13 11.78 5.09 -0.53
N ALA A 14 11.07 4.04 -0.16
CA ALA A 14 11.58 2.67 -0.28
C ALA A 14 11.84 2.28 -1.76
N ILE A 15 10.94 2.70 -2.67
CA ILE A 15 11.13 2.51 -4.12
C ILE A 15 12.36 3.30 -4.61
N ALA A 16 12.50 4.57 -4.23
CA ALA A 16 13.65 5.41 -4.60
C ALA A 16 14.97 4.81 -4.10
N TRP A 17 15.00 4.36 -2.85
CA TRP A 17 16.14 3.67 -2.27
C TRP A 17 16.52 2.41 -3.07
N LYS A 18 15.54 1.59 -3.46
CA LYS A 18 15.79 0.37 -4.24
C LYS A 18 16.28 0.68 -5.65
N ILE A 19 15.67 1.66 -6.33
CA ILE A 19 16.09 2.10 -7.66
C ILE A 19 17.51 2.69 -7.64
N SER A 20 17.88 3.43 -6.59
CA SER A 20 19.21 4.04 -6.47
C SER A 20 20.36 3.03 -6.42
N GLN A 21 20.07 1.76 -6.14
CA GLN A 21 21.05 0.67 -6.15
C GLN A 21 21.27 0.07 -7.55
N SER A 22 20.43 0.41 -8.52
CA SER A 22 20.56 -0.11 -9.88
C SER A 22 21.74 0.53 -10.62
N PRO A 23 22.68 -0.25 -11.18
CA PRO A 23 23.77 0.28 -11.99
C PRO A 23 23.28 0.87 -13.32
N LYS A 24 22.05 0.62 -13.73
CA LYS A 24 21.42 1.18 -14.93
C LYS A 24 21.03 2.64 -14.76
N VAL A 25 20.80 3.11 -13.52
CA VAL A 25 20.25 4.43 -13.22
C VAL A 25 21.39 5.42 -12.99
N GLU A 26 21.52 6.37 -13.90
CA GLU A 26 22.48 7.48 -13.79
C GLU A 26 21.89 8.70 -13.07
N LYS A 27 20.57 8.88 -13.17
CA LYS A 27 19.86 9.99 -12.53
C LYS A 27 18.46 9.57 -12.09
N LEU A 28 18.14 9.85 -10.83
CA LEU A 28 16.85 9.60 -10.24
C LEU A 28 16.21 10.93 -9.81
N TYR A 29 14.96 11.14 -10.24
CA TYR A 29 14.10 12.25 -9.84
C TYR A 29 12.89 11.74 -9.07
N CYS A 30 12.33 12.56 -8.20
CA CYS A 30 11.08 12.27 -7.50
C CYS A 30 10.22 13.54 -7.40
N ALA A 31 8.95 13.45 -7.74
CA ALA A 31 8.03 14.58 -7.71
C ALA A 31 6.77 14.25 -6.88
N PRO A 32 6.50 14.97 -5.78
CA PRO A 32 7.33 16.01 -5.18
C PRO A 32 8.48 15.51 -4.32
N GLY A 33 8.48 14.22 -3.92
CA GLY A 33 9.46 13.66 -2.99
C GLY A 33 9.23 14.11 -1.54
N ASN A 34 10.23 13.87 -0.71
CA ASN A 34 10.30 14.32 0.69
C ASN A 34 11.76 14.47 1.12
N ALA A 35 11.99 14.88 2.38
CA ALA A 35 13.35 15.16 2.86
C ALA A 35 14.27 13.91 2.90
N GLY A 36 13.71 12.71 3.05
CA GLY A 36 14.49 11.47 2.99
C GLY A 36 14.83 11.05 1.56
N ILE A 37 13.87 11.17 0.65
CA ILE A 37 14.06 10.88 -0.77
C ILE A 37 15.15 11.77 -1.36
N ALA A 38 15.28 13.02 -0.89
CA ALA A 38 16.30 13.96 -1.33
C ALA A 38 17.75 13.45 -1.12
N LYS A 39 17.96 12.44 -0.27
CA LYS A 39 19.28 11.80 -0.10
C LYS A 39 19.67 10.89 -1.28
N VAL A 40 18.71 10.36 -2.03
CA VAL A 40 18.92 9.38 -3.11
C VAL A 40 18.40 9.84 -4.48
N ALA A 41 17.59 10.89 -4.53
CA ALA A 41 16.98 11.42 -5.74
C ALA A 41 16.95 12.95 -5.71
N GLU A 42 16.86 13.57 -6.87
CA GLU A 42 16.55 14.99 -6.99
C GLU A 42 15.04 15.18 -6.88
N CYS A 43 14.60 15.86 -5.83
CA CYS A 43 13.19 16.18 -5.63
C CYS A 43 12.80 17.39 -6.46
N VAL A 44 11.65 17.28 -7.16
CA VAL A 44 11.11 18.32 -8.05
C VAL A 44 9.75 18.74 -7.52
N ASP A 45 9.55 20.03 -7.33
CA ASP A 45 8.30 20.59 -6.79
C ASP A 45 7.18 20.58 -7.83
N ILE A 46 6.69 19.38 -8.13
CA ILE A 46 5.52 19.15 -8.99
C ILE A 46 4.57 18.21 -8.23
N GLY A 47 3.31 18.63 -8.10
CA GLY A 47 2.27 17.81 -7.45
C GLY A 47 1.94 16.56 -8.25
N VAL A 48 1.57 15.49 -7.55
CA VAL A 48 1.28 14.18 -8.17
C VAL A 48 0.10 14.20 -9.15
N MET A 49 -0.79 15.19 -9.04
CA MET A 49 -1.98 15.36 -9.92
C MET A 49 -1.75 16.36 -11.06
N ASP A 50 -0.61 17.01 -11.11
CA ASP A 50 -0.26 17.98 -12.19
C ASP A 50 0.37 17.25 -13.37
N PHE A 51 -0.44 16.49 -14.10
CA PHE A 51 0.03 15.62 -15.18
C PHE A 51 0.69 16.42 -16.32
N GLU A 52 0.21 17.63 -16.60
CA GLU A 52 0.78 18.48 -17.65
C GLU A 52 2.25 18.83 -17.32
N LYS A 53 2.51 19.27 -16.09
CA LYS A 53 3.88 19.58 -15.66
C LYS A 53 4.75 18.34 -15.52
N LEU A 54 4.20 17.22 -15.03
CA LEU A 54 4.94 15.96 -14.90
C LEU A 54 5.38 15.44 -16.27
N VAL A 55 4.49 15.46 -17.27
CA VAL A 55 4.79 15.04 -18.65
C VAL A 55 5.80 15.97 -19.29
N ALA A 56 5.63 17.30 -19.13
CA ALA A 56 6.57 18.29 -19.66
C ALA A 56 7.98 18.09 -19.06
N PHE A 57 8.07 17.94 -17.74
CA PHE A 57 9.33 17.67 -17.05
C PHE A 57 10.01 16.38 -17.55
N ALA A 58 9.23 15.30 -17.69
CA ALA A 58 9.75 14.04 -18.19
C ALA A 58 10.29 14.13 -19.62
N GLY A 59 9.63 14.92 -20.48
CA GLY A 59 10.10 15.21 -21.84
C GLY A 59 11.37 16.06 -21.85
N GLU A 60 11.40 17.16 -21.09
CA GLU A 60 12.54 18.08 -21.01
C GLU A 60 13.80 17.40 -20.45
N GLN A 61 13.65 16.53 -19.45
CA GLN A 61 14.75 15.79 -18.84
C GLN A 61 15.11 14.51 -19.61
N ALA A 62 14.37 14.16 -20.66
CA ALA A 62 14.52 12.91 -21.38
C ALA A 62 14.47 11.68 -20.43
N ILE A 63 13.40 11.59 -19.65
CA ILE A 63 13.18 10.47 -18.71
C ILE A 63 12.93 9.18 -19.50
N ASP A 64 13.67 8.13 -19.17
CA ASP A 64 13.56 6.81 -19.79
C ASP A 64 12.42 5.97 -19.20
N LEU A 65 12.13 6.14 -17.91
CA LEU A 65 11.09 5.38 -17.21
C LEU A 65 10.47 6.23 -16.09
N VAL A 66 9.15 6.26 -16.04
CA VAL A 66 8.38 6.85 -14.95
C VAL A 66 7.80 5.74 -14.08
N VAL A 67 7.80 5.92 -12.75
CA VAL A 67 7.16 5.02 -11.78
C VAL A 67 6.13 5.83 -10.99
N VAL A 68 4.85 5.48 -11.10
CA VAL A 68 3.78 6.17 -10.38
C VAL A 68 3.46 5.39 -9.10
N GLY A 69 3.67 6.03 -7.94
CA GLY A 69 3.54 5.39 -6.63
C GLY A 69 2.12 5.41 -6.05
N PRO A 70 1.46 6.57 -5.89
CA PRO A 70 0.19 6.66 -5.16
C PRO A 70 -1.04 6.34 -6.02
N ASP A 71 -2.15 6.03 -5.32
CA ASP A 71 -3.43 5.63 -5.89
C ASP A 71 -4.16 6.75 -6.64
N ASP A 72 -4.21 7.97 -6.09
CA ASP A 72 -4.94 9.09 -6.68
C ASP A 72 -4.52 9.39 -8.14
N PRO A 73 -3.22 9.59 -8.45
CA PRO A 73 -2.81 9.84 -9.83
C PRO A 73 -3.03 8.62 -10.75
N LEU A 74 -2.89 7.40 -10.24
CA LEU A 74 -3.19 6.19 -11.02
C LEU A 74 -4.67 6.13 -11.41
N ALA A 75 -5.57 6.35 -10.46
CA ALA A 75 -7.01 6.37 -10.68
C ALA A 75 -7.44 7.54 -11.61
N ALA A 76 -6.71 8.64 -11.60
CA ALA A 76 -6.99 9.81 -12.42
C ALA A 76 -6.41 9.73 -13.84
N GLY A 77 -5.53 8.76 -14.15
CA GLY A 77 -5.00 8.54 -15.50
C GLY A 77 -3.59 9.08 -15.75
N ALA A 78 -2.75 9.16 -14.72
CA ALA A 78 -1.35 9.57 -14.87
C ALA A 78 -0.60 8.71 -15.89
N VAL A 79 -0.77 7.39 -15.85
CA VAL A 79 -0.12 6.47 -16.78
C VAL A 79 -0.55 6.75 -18.22
N ASP A 80 -1.84 6.96 -18.46
CA ASP A 80 -2.39 7.33 -19.77
C ASP A 80 -1.75 8.62 -20.29
N ALA A 81 -1.57 9.62 -19.43
CA ALA A 81 -0.94 10.89 -19.80
C ALA A 81 0.51 10.71 -20.26
N PHE A 82 1.31 9.92 -19.57
CA PHE A 82 2.69 9.63 -19.97
C PHE A 82 2.76 8.81 -21.25
N GLU A 83 1.95 7.75 -21.37
CA GLU A 83 1.91 6.91 -22.58
C GLU A 83 1.49 7.70 -23.81
N ASN A 84 0.49 8.60 -23.69
CA ASN A 84 0.06 9.48 -24.79
C ASN A 84 1.17 10.44 -25.25
N ALA A 85 2.11 10.74 -24.38
CA ALA A 85 3.31 11.54 -24.71
C ALA A 85 4.50 10.69 -25.19
N GLY A 86 4.32 9.36 -25.33
CA GLY A 86 5.38 8.43 -25.76
C GLY A 86 6.43 8.14 -24.69
N ILE A 87 6.11 8.37 -23.41
CA ILE A 87 7.01 8.13 -22.27
C ILE A 87 6.67 6.79 -21.63
N ARG A 88 7.70 5.94 -21.45
CA ARG A 88 7.54 4.64 -20.76
C ARG A 88 7.21 4.88 -19.30
N VAL A 89 6.22 4.17 -18.79
CA VAL A 89 5.70 4.33 -17.44
C VAL A 89 5.30 3.00 -16.84
N PHE A 90 5.67 2.79 -15.58
CA PHE A 90 5.26 1.66 -14.76
C PHE A 90 4.07 2.05 -13.89
N GLY A 91 2.99 1.34 -14.05
CA GLY A 91 1.73 1.50 -13.34
C GLY A 91 0.53 1.14 -14.22
N PRO A 92 -0.65 0.89 -13.62
CA PRO A 92 -1.86 0.61 -14.39
C PRO A 92 -2.41 1.87 -15.03
N ARG A 93 -2.97 1.71 -16.25
CA ARG A 93 -3.80 2.73 -16.87
C ARG A 93 -5.05 2.97 -16.04
N LYS A 94 -5.70 4.12 -16.24
CA LYS A 94 -6.94 4.50 -15.56
C LYS A 94 -7.99 3.40 -15.59
N ASN A 95 -8.20 2.77 -16.76
CA ASN A 95 -9.20 1.72 -16.92
C ASN A 95 -8.89 0.45 -16.10
N ALA A 96 -7.63 0.17 -15.80
CA ALA A 96 -7.20 -0.95 -14.96
C ALA A 96 -7.09 -0.57 -13.48
N ALA A 97 -6.73 0.68 -13.17
CA ALA A 97 -6.69 1.21 -11.80
C ALA A 97 -8.06 1.21 -11.10
N ILE A 98 -9.14 1.03 -11.85
CA ILE A 98 -10.50 0.84 -11.31
C ILE A 98 -10.57 -0.34 -10.33
N LEU A 99 -9.66 -1.31 -10.43
CA LEU A 99 -9.56 -2.44 -9.51
C LEU A 99 -9.44 -1.98 -8.05
N GLU A 100 -8.79 -0.85 -7.79
CA GLU A 100 -8.75 -0.17 -6.49
C GLU A 100 -9.76 0.96 -6.39
N ALA A 101 -9.92 1.73 -7.46
CA ALA A 101 -10.73 2.94 -7.45
C ALA A 101 -12.24 2.67 -7.28
N SER A 102 -12.73 1.46 -7.57
CA SER A 102 -14.11 1.05 -7.34
C SER A 102 -14.18 -0.31 -6.65
N LYS A 103 -14.65 -0.32 -5.42
CA LYS A 103 -14.89 -1.55 -4.66
C LYS A 103 -16.05 -2.36 -5.25
N ALA A 104 -17.09 -1.67 -5.76
CA ALA A 104 -18.19 -2.33 -6.45
C ALA A 104 -17.69 -3.08 -7.69
N PHE A 105 -16.86 -2.44 -8.51
CA PHE A 105 -16.25 -3.10 -9.67
C PHE A 105 -15.45 -4.34 -9.27
N SER A 106 -14.57 -4.24 -8.27
CA SER A 106 -13.74 -5.36 -7.84
C SER A 106 -14.57 -6.51 -7.28
N LYS A 107 -15.65 -6.22 -6.56
CA LYS A 107 -16.58 -7.24 -6.06
C LYS A 107 -17.32 -7.94 -7.19
N ASP A 108 -17.84 -7.19 -8.17
CA ASP A 108 -18.52 -7.73 -9.34
C ASP A 108 -17.57 -8.60 -10.18
N LEU A 109 -16.31 -8.14 -10.34
CA LEU A 109 -15.25 -8.91 -11.02
C LEU A 109 -15.02 -10.26 -10.31
N MET A 110 -14.81 -10.24 -8.99
CA MET A 110 -14.57 -11.45 -8.21
C MET A 110 -15.75 -12.43 -8.29
N LYS A 111 -16.97 -11.92 -8.20
CA LYS A 111 -18.20 -12.73 -8.34
C LYS A 111 -18.30 -13.35 -9.74
N LYS A 112 -18.09 -12.55 -10.79
CA LYS A 112 -18.19 -13.00 -12.19
C LYS A 112 -17.18 -14.10 -12.53
N TYR A 113 -15.97 -14.00 -11.98
CA TYR A 113 -14.86 -14.91 -12.29
C TYR A 113 -14.57 -15.93 -11.18
N ASN A 114 -15.49 -16.08 -10.22
CA ASN A 114 -15.41 -17.04 -9.10
C ASN A 114 -14.13 -16.90 -8.26
N ILE A 115 -13.64 -15.68 -8.06
CA ILE A 115 -12.52 -15.38 -7.17
C ILE A 115 -13.07 -15.29 -5.74
N PRO A 116 -12.50 -16.05 -4.76
CA PRO A 116 -13.03 -16.10 -3.41
C PRO A 116 -13.01 -14.73 -2.71
N SER A 117 -14.14 -14.25 -2.25
CA SER A 117 -14.30 -13.02 -1.48
C SER A 117 -15.53 -13.08 -0.57
N ALA A 118 -15.73 -12.07 0.29
CA ALA A 118 -16.92 -11.94 1.10
C ALA A 118 -18.18 -11.78 0.22
N ALA A 119 -19.31 -12.34 0.69
CA ALA A 119 -20.61 -12.04 0.12
C ALA A 119 -20.91 -10.54 0.25
N TYR A 120 -21.58 -9.96 -0.74
CA TYR A 120 -21.80 -8.51 -0.78
C TYR A 120 -23.06 -8.14 -1.56
N GLU A 121 -23.53 -6.92 -1.31
CA GLU A 121 -24.50 -6.20 -2.11
C GLU A 121 -24.06 -4.76 -2.30
N THR A 122 -24.45 -4.14 -3.42
CA THR A 122 -24.10 -2.76 -3.77
C THR A 122 -25.34 -1.89 -3.79
N PHE A 123 -25.24 -0.68 -3.25
CA PHE A 123 -26.37 0.25 -3.14
C PHE A 123 -25.99 1.65 -3.61
N ASP A 124 -26.83 2.19 -4.50
CA ASP A 124 -26.80 3.59 -4.97
C ASP A 124 -27.86 4.47 -4.24
N SER A 125 -28.75 3.83 -3.46
CA SER A 125 -29.84 4.49 -2.73
C SER A 125 -29.71 4.19 -1.23
N PRO A 126 -29.70 5.24 -0.38
CA PRO A 126 -29.72 5.07 1.07
C PRO A 126 -30.94 4.27 1.55
N GLU A 127 -32.11 4.47 0.95
CA GLU A 127 -33.34 3.77 1.31
C GLU A 127 -33.23 2.27 1.05
N ALA A 128 -32.66 1.89 -0.11
CA ALA A 128 -32.43 0.48 -0.45
C ALA A 128 -31.40 -0.17 0.49
N ALA A 129 -30.34 0.54 0.83
CA ALA A 129 -29.33 0.07 1.79
C ALA A 129 -29.94 -0.14 3.19
N LEU A 130 -30.74 0.82 3.68
CA LEU A 130 -31.43 0.71 4.96
C LEU A 130 -32.43 -0.46 4.98
N ALA A 131 -33.19 -0.66 3.90
CA ALA A 131 -34.11 -1.79 3.78
C ALA A 131 -33.38 -3.15 3.83
N TYR A 132 -32.25 -3.26 3.15
CA TYR A 132 -31.39 -4.46 3.20
C TYR A 132 -30.91 -4.75 4.63
N LEU A 133 -30.51 -3.72 5.38
CA LEU A 133 -30.01 -3.87 6.75
C LEU A 133 -31.06 -4.38 7.73
N GLU A 134 -32.38 -4.30 7.43
CA GLU A 134 -33.42 -4.82 8.32
C GLU A 134 -33.31 -6.34 8.53
N THR A 135 -32.80 -7.07 7.53
CA THR A 135 -32.68 -8.54 7.58
C THR A 135 -31.26 -9.05 7.49
N ALA A 136 -30.29 -8.17 7.21
CA ALA A 136 -28.88 -8.56 7.08
C ALA A 136 -28.32 -9.10 8.41
N PRO A 137 -27.46 -10.14 8.36
CA PRO A 137 -26.78 -10.64 9.56
C PRO A 137 -25.77 -9.62 10.10
N MET A 138 -25.52 -9.67 11.41
CA MET A 138 -24.52 -8.83 12.08
C MET A 138 -23.44 -9.73 12.70
N PRO A 139 -22.17 -9.26 12.79
CA PRO A 139 -21.68 -7.97 12.31
C PRO A 139 -21.62 -7.87 10.78
N ILE A 140 -21.51 -6.65 10.26
CA ILE A 140 -21.48 -6.36 8.81
C ILE A 140 -20.49 -5.24 8.50
N VAL A 141 -20.02 -5.16 7.26
CA VAL A 141 -19.05 -4.14 6.83
C VAL A 141 -19.65 -3.26 5.74
N LEU A 142 -19.60 -1.95 5.94
CA LEU A 142 -19.99 -0.94 4.95
C LEU A 142 -18.73 -0.29 4.38
N LYS A 143 -18.65 -0.20 3.05
CA LYS A 143 -17.51 0.42 2.34
C LYS A 143 -17.99 1.46 1.35
N ALA A 144 -17.46 2.68 1.42
CA ALA A 144 -17.61 3.65 0.35
C ALA A 144 -16.93 3.14 -0.93
N ASP A 145 -17.54 3.35 -2.10
CA ASP A 145 -17.09 2.77 -3.37
C ASP A 145 -15.88 3.49 -3.98
N GLY A 146 -15.43 4.61 -3.51
CA GLY A 146 -14.29 5.34 -4.06
C GLY A 146 -13.01 5.19 -3.23
N LEU A 147 -11.97 5.90 -3.67
CA LEU A 147 -10.77 6.12 -2.88
C LEU A 147 -11.13 6.96 -1.65
N ALA A 148 -10.95 6.41 -0.47
CA ALA A 148 -11.28 7.05 0.80
C ALA A 148 -10.13 6.93 1.82
N LEU A 149 -8.90 6.76 1.33
CA LEU A 149 -7.67 6.66 2.14
C LEU A 149 -7.76 5.63 3.28
N GLY A 150 -8.48 4.51 3.03
CA GLY A 150 -8.73 3.47 4.04
C GLY A 150 -9.75 3.85 5.13
N LYS A 151 -10.28 5.08 5.10
CA LYS A 151 -11.22 5.59 6.12
C LYS A 151 -12.68 5.32 5.79
N GLY A 152 -13.00 4.97 4.54
CA GLY A 152 -14.35 4.69 4.07
C GLY A 152 -14.86 3.28 4.38
N VAL A 153 -14.30 2.59 5.39
CA VAL A 153 -14.67 1.24 5.80
C VAL A 153 -15.19 1.29 7.24
N LEU A 154 -16.44 0.88 7.44
CA LEU A 154 -17.09 0.83 8.74
C LEU A 154 -17.46 -0.62 9.08
N ILE A 155 -16.93 -1.13 10.19
CA ILE A 155 -17.32 -2.41 10.75
C ILE A 155 -18.42 -2.13 11.78
N CYS A 156 -19.60 -2.66 11.55
CA CYS A 156 -20.79 -2.40 12.36
C CYS A 156 -21.18 -3.68 13.10
N SER A 157 -21.13 -3.63 14.41
CA SER A 157 -21.48 -4.76 15.29
C SER A 157 -22.98 -4.90 15.45
N THR A 158 -23.72 -3.80 15.35
CA THR A 158 -25.17 -3.74 15.51
C THR A 158 -25.85 -3.15 14.26
N ARG A 159 -27.15 -3.43 14.16
CA ARG A 159 -27.97 -2.87 13.05
C ARG A 159 -28.08 -1.35 13.13
N GLU A 160 -28.14 -0.82 14.33
CA GLU A 160 -28.17 0.62 14.59
C GLU A 160 -26.90 1.31 14.12
N GLU A 161 -25.74 0.73 14.44
CA GLU A 161 -24.44 1.20 13.92
C GLU A 161 -24.39 1.16 12.39
N ALA A 162 -24.89 0.09 11.79
CA ALA A 162 -24.92 -0.04 10.31
C ALA A 162 -25.83 1.00 9.67
N LYS A 163 -26.99 1.30 10.25
CA LYS A 163 -27.90 2.35 9.75
C LYS A 163 -27.27 3.74 9.87
N GLU A 164 -26.61 4.03 10.98
CA GLU A 164 -25.85 5.29 11.14
C GLU A 164 -24.67 5.35 10.15
N GLY A 165 -24.03 4.20 9.88
CA GLY A 165 -22.98 4.09 8.86
C GLY A 165 -23.49 4.44 7.46
N VAL A 166 -24.65 3.97 7.04
CA VAL A 166 -25.29 4.35 5.77
C VAL A 166 -25.50 5.87 5.71
N LYS A 167 -26.01 6.46 6.78
CA LYS A 167 -26.22 7.90 6.87
C LYS A 167 -24.89 8.66 6.70
N THR A 168 -23.87 8.28 7.47
CA THR A 168 -22.53 8.89 7.42
C THR A 168 -21.92 8.84 6.02
N LEU A 169 -22.00 7.66 5.35
CA LEU A 169 -21.38 7.47 4.03
C LEU A 169 -22.18 8.11 2.91
N MET A 170 -23.49 7.92 2.87
CA MET A 170 -24.33 8.27 1.71
C MET A 170 -25.04 9.61 1.85
N LEU A 171 -25.49 9.99 3.05
CA LEU A 171 -26.26 11.22 3.27
C LEU A 171 -25.37 12.39 3.69
N ASP A 172 -24.53 12.20 4.70
CA ASP A 172 -23.62 13.25 5.17
C ASP A 172 -22.42 13.43 4.23
N LYS A 173 -22.20 12.48 3.32
CA LYS A 173 -21.14 12.47 2.29
C LYS A 173 -19.76 12.78 2.88
N GLN A 174 -19.44 12.16 4.03
CA GLN A 174 -18.17 12.36 4.72
C GLN A 174 -16.94 12.12 3.81
N PHE A 175 -17.09 11.28 2.78
CA PHE A 175 -16.05 10.96 1.79
C PHE A 175 -16.38 11.51 0.39
N GLY A 176 -17.20 12.56 0.31
CA GLY A 176 -17.60 13.18 -0.97
C GLY A 176 -18.30 12.20 -1.89
N SER A 177 -17.98 12.23 -3.18
CA SER A 177 -18.58 11.36 -4.20
C SER A 177 -18.27 9.86 -4.01
N ALA A 178 -17.26 9.50 -3.23
CA ALA A 178 -16.99 8.09 -2.90
C ALA A 178 -18.14 7.44 -2.13
N GLY A 179 -18.96 8.23 -1.43
CA GLY A 179 -20.17 7.79 -0.73
C GLY A 179 -21.45 7.76 -1.57
N ASP A 180 -21.41 8.13 -2.86
CA ASP A 180 -22.59 8.06 -3.74
C ASP A 180 -23.05 6.62 -3.95
N ARG A 181 -22.16 5.66 -3.80
CA ARG A 181 -22.38 4.22 -3.82
C ARG A 181 -21.67 3.58 -2.64
N ILE A 182 -22.29 2.57 -2.03
CA ILE A 182 -21.66 1.76 -0.99
C ILE A 182 -21.73 0.28 -1.33
N VAL A 183 -20.76 -0.46 -0.83
CA VAL A 183 -20.76 -1.93 -0.81
C VAL A 183 -21.00 -2.36 0.63
N ILE A 184 -21.95 -3.23 0.84
CA ILE A 184 -22.23 -3.87 2.12
C ILE A 184 -21.77 -5.32 2.03
N GLU A 185 -20.84 -5.71 2.91
CA GLU A 185 -20.19 -7.01 2.87
C GLU A 185 -20.40 -7.81 4.16
N GLU A 186 -20.43 -9.11 4.01
CA GLU A 186 -20.25 -10.06 5.10
C GLU A 186 -18.99 -9.72 5.91
N PHE A 187 -19.09 -9.72 7.23
CA PHE A 187 -17.93 -9.60 8.10
C PHE A 187 -17.15 -10.92 8.12
N MET A 188 -15.95 -10.90 7.59
CA MET A 188 -15.06 -12.05 7.62
C MET A 188 -14.23 -12.08 8.90
N THR A 189 -14.05 -13.24 9.48
CA THR A 189 -13.13 -13.49 10.58
C THR A 189 -11.95 -14.31 10.10
N GLY A 190 -10.78 -13.99 10.60
CA GLY A 190 -9.54 -14.65 10.20
C GLY A 190 -8.33 -13.77 10.45
N ARG A 191 -7.25 -14.05 9.74
CA ARG A 191 -6.00 -13.30 9.83
C ARG A 191 -5.74 -12.60 8.50
N GLU A 192 -5.50 -11.30 8.59
CA GLU A 192 -5.15 -10.52 7.40
C GLU A 192 -3.69 -10.75 7.00
N VAL A 193 -3.45 -10.89 5.69
CA VAL A 193 -2.12 -10.99 5.10
C VAL A 193 -2.10 -10.14 3.83
N SER A 194 -0.99 -9.44 3.61
CA SER A 194 -0.75 -8.63 2.43
C SER A 194 0.20 -9.35 1.48
N VAL A 195 -0.16 -9.44 0.19
CA VAL A 195 0.69 -10.00 -0.84
C VAL A 195 0.75 -9.04 -2.02
N LEU A 196 1.95 -8.54 -2.30
CA LEU A 196 2.21 -7.68 -3.45
C LEU A 196 2.66 -8.52 -4.64
N SER A 197 2.34 -8.06 -5.85
CA SER A 197 2.73 -8.75 -7.07
C SER A 197 3.07 -7.78 -8.19
N PHE A 198 4.01 -8.17 -9.04
CA PHE A 198 4.26 -7.53 -10.33
C PHE A 198 3.39 -8.17 -11.41
N VAL A 199 2.85 -7.35 -12.31
CA VAL A 199 1.95 -7.80 -13.39
C VAL A 199 2.32 -7.08 -14.69
N ASP A 200 2.38 -7.83 -15.81
CA ASP A 200 2.71 -7.31 -17.14
C ASP A 200 1.56 -7.40 -18.13
N GLY A 201 0.34 -7.60 -17.66
CA GLY A 201 -0.88 -7.78 -18.49
C GLY A 201 -1.27 -9.25 -18.70
N LYS A 202 -0.35 -10.18 -18.56
CA LYS A 202 -0.58 -11.62 -18.75
C LYS A 202 0.06 -12.48 -17.65
N THR A 203 1.25 -12.08 -17.20
CA THR A 203 2.04 -12.79 -16.19
C THR A 203 1.95 -12.06 -14.86
N ILE A 204 1.84 -12.81 -13.77
CA ILE A 204 1.92 -12.31 -12.41
C ILE A 204 3.08 -12.98 -11.66
N LYS A 205 3.89 -12.18 -10.99
CA LYS A 205 4.98 -12.64 -10.11
C LYS A 205 4.75 -12.14 -8.70
N ILE A 206 4.63 -13.08 -7.77
CA ILE A 206 4.26 -12.83 -6.37
C ILE A 206 5.52 -12.50 -5.57
N MET A 207 5.46 -11.42 -4.79
CA MET A 207 6.50 -11.05 -3.82
C MET A 207 6.32 -11.81 -2.51
N THR A 208 7.30 -11.72 -1.63
CA THR A 208 7.18 -12.24 -0.26
C THR A 208 5.99 -11.59 0.47
N SER A 209 5.31 -12.37 1.31
CA SER A 209 4.15 -11.90 2.07
C SER A 209 4.54 -10.86 3.14
N ALA A 210 3.57 -10.07 3.56
CA ALA A 210 3.69 -9.14 4.68
C ALA A 210 2.43 -9.13 5.53
N GLN A 211 2.50 -8.56 6.70
CA GLN A 211 1.33 -8.37 7.57
C GLN A 211 1.39 -7.00 8.20
N ASP A 212 0.36 -6.19 7.95
CA ASP A 212 0.22 -4.82 8.43
C ASP A 212 -0.64 -4.74 9.70
N HIS A 213 -0.55 -3.58 10.39
CA HIS A 213 -1.30 -3.26 11.60
C HIS A 213 -2.09 -1.96 11.34
N LYS A 214 -3.38 -2.11 11.04
CA LYS A 214 -4.24 -0.99 10.56
C LYS A 214 -4.70 -0.05 11.66
N ARG A 215 -4.82 -0.50 12.90
CA ARG A 215 -5.33 0.32 14.00
C ARG A 215 -4.28 1.24 14.57
N ALA A 216 -4.71 2.44 15.00
CA ALA A 216 -3.82 3.48 15.49
C ALA A 216 -3.12 3.15 16.82
N LYS A 217 -3.76 2.35 17.69
CA LYS A 217 -3.31 2.11 19.06
C LYS A 217 -2.98 0.63 19.31
N ASP A 218 -2.18 0.39 20.35
CA ASP A 218 -1.84 -0.95 20.83
C ASP A 218 -3.09 -1.78 21.08
N GLY A 219 -2.98 -3.11 20.90
CA GLY A 219 -4.09 -4.04 21.06
C GLY A 219 -5.15 -3.93 19.96
N ASP A 220 -4.79 -3.41 18.80
CA ASP A 220 -5.70 -3.17 17.66
C ASP A 220 -6.90 -2.30 18.06
N GLN A 221 -6.62 -1.24 18.82
CA GLN A 221 -7.60 -0.26 19.25
C GLN A 221 -7.51 1.05 18.45
N GLY A 222 -8.53 1.88 18.59
CA GLY A 222 -8.60 3.18 17.94
C GLY A 222 -9.07 3.11 16.49
N LEU A 223 -8.85 4.19 15.75
CA LEU A 223 -9.29 4.35 14.37
C LEU A 223 -8.41 3.56 13.40
N ASN A 224 -8.97 3.22 12.26
CA ASN A 224 -8.20 2.70 11.13
C ASN A 224 -7.25 3.78 10.59
N THR A 225 -6.07 3.34 10.17
CA THR A 225 -5.01 4.19 9.60
C THR A 225 -4.53 3.62 8.27
N GLY A 226 -3.54 4.26 7.67
CA GLY A 226 -2.83 3.71 6.52
C GLY A 226 -1.91 2.52 6.86
N GLY A 227 -1.71 2.21 8.14
CA GLY A 227 -0.80 1.20 8.67
C GLY A 227 0.18 1.80 9.66
N MET A 228 0.32 1.16 10.82
CA MET A 228 1.20 1.60 11.92
C MET A 228 2.47 0.78 12.03
N GLY A 229 2.62 -0.21 11.17
CA GLY A 229 3.79 -1.08 11.11
C GLY A 229 3.47 -2.40 10.45
N THR A 230 4.50 -3.07 9.98
CA THR A 230 4.37 -4.30 9.20
C THR A 230 5.58 -5.20 9.39
N PHE A 231 5.43 -6.46 9.09
CA PHE A 231 6.53 -7.42 9.05
C PHE A 231 6.44 -8.34 7.82
N SER A 232 7.55 -8.91 7.42
CA SER A 232 7.68 -9.83 6.30
C SER A 232 8.78 -10.86 6.59
N PRO A 233 8.56 -12.17 6.26
CA PRO A 233 7.33 -12.74 5.72
C PRO A 233 6.26 -12.93 6.80
N SER A 234 4.99 -13.11 6.40
CA SER A 234 3.96 -13.55 7.34
C SER A 234 4.07 -15.07 7.57
N PRO A 235 4.23 -15.52 8.82
CA PRO A 235 4.32 -16.95 9.12
C PRO A 235 2.99 -17.71 8.91
N PHE A 236 1.90 -16.97 8.73
CA PHE A 236 0.57 -17.51 8.47
C PHE A 236 0.28 -17.73 6.98
N TYR A 237 1.16 -17.18 6.12
CA TYR A 237 1.11 -17.40 4.68
C TYR A 237 1.92 -18.65 4.33
N THR A 238 1.29 -19.82 4.47
CA THR A 238 1.91 -21.13 4.25
C THR A 238 1.95 -21.49 2.76
N ASP A 239 2.70 -22.53 2.42
CA ASP A 239 2.76 -23.07 1.05
C ASP A 239 1.38 -23.49 0.52
N GLU A 240 0.50 -24.02 1.41
CA GLU A 240 -0.87 -24.38 1.04
C GLU A 240 -1.71 -23.16 0.71
N VAL A 241 -1.55 -22.07 1.48
CA VAL A 241 -2.21 -20.78 1.21
C VAL A 241 -1.70 -20.21 -0.11
N ASP A 242 -0.40 -20.22 -0.35
CA ASP A 242 0.20 -19.75 -1.61
C ASP A 242 -0.32 -20.56 -2.82
N ALA A 243 -0.31 -21.88 -2.72
CA ALA A 243 -0.79 -22.76 -3.79
C ALA A 243 -2.28 -22.52 -4.10
N PHE A 244 -3.12 -22.36 -3.07
CA PHE A 244 -4.53 -22.01 -3.23
C PHE A 244 -4.71 -20.66 -3.93
N CYS A 245 -4.00 -19.62 -3.46
CA CYS A 245 -4.12 -18.27 -4.01
C CYS A 245 -3.60 -18.19 -5.45
N ARG A 246 -2.52 -18.89 -5.80
CA ARG A 246 -2.04 -18.98 -7.19
C ARG A 246 -3.10 -19.55 -8.11
N LYS A 247 -3.80 -20.59 -7.68
CA LYS A 247 -4.82 -21.28 -8.47
C LYS A 247 -6.14 -20.52 -8.58
N TYR A 248 -6.60 -19.89 -7.50
CA TYR A 248 -7.96 -19.37 -7.41
C TYR A 248 -8.03 -17.84 -7.29
N VAL A 249 -6.92 -17.15 -7.03
CA VAL A 249 -6.91 -15.71 -6.78
C VAL A 249 -6.01 -14.95 -7.75
N TYR A 250 -4.71 -15.23 -7.78
CA TYR A 250 -3.74 -14.35 -8.44
C TYR A 250 -3.85 -14.33 -9.95
N GLN A 251 -3.56 -15.44 -10.61
CA GLN A 251 -3.69 -15.52 -12.07
C GLN A 251 -5.15 -15.30 -12.53
N PRO A 252 -6.18 -15.85 -11.86
CA PRO A 252 -7.57 -15.54 -12.20
C PRO A 252 -7.92 -14.06 -12.17
N THR A 253 -7.33 -13.25 -11.26
CA THR A 253 -7.53 -11.79 -11.23
C THR A 253 -6.96 -11.13 -12.49
N VAL A 254 -5.74 -11.48 -12.89
CA VAL A 254 -5.09 -10.94 -14.10
C VAL A 254 -5.87 -11.32 -15.35
N ASP A 255 -6.29 -12.57 -15.45
CA ASP A 255 -7.07 -13.09 -16.58
C ASP A 255 -8.45 -12.40 -16.66
N ALA A 256 -9.11 -12.19 -15.52
CA ALA A 256 -10.38 -11.49 -15.44
C ALA A 256 -10.26 -10.03 -15.92
N MET A 257 -9.24 -9.31 -15.45
CA MET A 257 -8.98 -7.93 -15.88
C MET A 257 -8.76 -7.85 -17.38
N LYS A 258 -8.00 -8.78 -17.95
CA LYS A 258 -7.78 -8.87 -19.40
C LYS A 258 -9.07 -9.18 -20.15
N ALA A 259 -9.90 -10.11 -19.64
CA ALA A 259 -11.18 -10.46 -20.24
C ALA A 259 -12.18 -9.29 -20.25
N GLU A 260 -12.09 -8.40 -19.26
CA GLU A 260 -12.89 -7.15 -19.21
C GLU A 260 -12.33 -6.03 -20.10
N GLY A 261 -11.26 -6.29 -20.89
CA GLY A 261 -10.60 -5.27 -21.71
C GLY A 261 -9.81 -4.24 -20.89
N ARG A 262 -9.41 -4.60 -19.67
CA ARG A 262 -8.72 -3.75 -18.69
C ARG A 262 -7.36 -4.35 -18.34
N GLU A 263 -6.52 -4.59 -19.36
CA GLU A 263 -5.18 -5.15 -19.17
C GLU A 263 -4.44 -4.39 -18.06
N PHE A 264 -3.97 -5.12 -17.05
CA PHE A 264 -3.30 -4.55 -15.89
C PHE A 264 -1.79 -4.72 -15.99
N LYS A 265 -1.05 -3.60 -15.97
CA LYS A 265 0.41 -3.58 -15.81
C LYS A 265 0.78 -2.76 -14.58
N GLY A 266 1.64 -3.27 -13.74
CA GLY A 266 2.05 -2.61 -12.51
C GLY A 266 1.99 -3.52 -11.30
N ILE A 267 1.60 -2.98 -10.14
CA ILE A 267 1.43 -3.73 -8.91
C ILE A 267 -0.04 -4.02 -8.64
N ILE A 268 -0.37 -5.29 -8.41
CA ILE A 268 -1.59 -5.66 -7.69
C ILE A 268 -1.20 -6.05 -6.28
N PHE A 269 -1.76 -5.34 -5.32
CA PHE A 269 -1.71 -5.67 -3.91
C PHE A 269 -2.98 -6.44 -3.56
N PHE A 270 -2.82 -7.65 -3.04
CA PHE A 270 -3.89 -8.48 -2.53
C PHE A 270 -3.93 -8.37 -1.00
N GLY A 271 -4.98 -7.76 -0.46
CA GLY A 271 -5.36 -7.93 0.94
C GLY A 271 -6.13 -9.23 1.07
N LEU A 272 -5.60 -10.19 1.79
CA LEU A 272 -6.21 -11.50 1.99
C LEU A 272 -6.70 -11.65 3.42
N MET A 273 -7.87 -12.28 3.58
CA MET A 273 -8.33 -12.80 4.85
C MET A 273 -8.19 -14.33 4.85
N LEU A 274 -7.36 -14.85 5.74
CA LEU A 274 -7.21 -16.30 5.95
C LEU A 274 -8.31 -16.77 6.89
N THR A 275 -9.42 -17.21 6.30
CA THR A 275 -10.60 -17.69 7.06
C THR A 275 -10.54 -19.18 7.29
N GLU A 276 -11.41 -19.70 8.17
CA GLU A 276 -11.57 -21.16 8.39
C GLU A 276 -11.97 -21.92 7.11
N SER A 277 -12.67 -21.24 6.18
CA SER A 277 -13.07 -21.81 4.89
C SER A 277 -12.04 -21.62 3.78
N GLY A 278 -10.86 -21.11 4.10
CA GLY A 278 -9.77 -20.83 3.17
C GLY A 278 -9.54 -19.33 2.92
N PRO A 279 -8.50 -19.00 2.14
CA PRO A 279 -8.18 -17.62 1.79
C PRO A 279 -9.29 -16.96 0.97
N LYS A 280 -9.62 -15.71 1.31
CA LYS A 280 -10.53 -14.85 0.55
C LYS A 280 -9.89 -13.48 0.31
N VAL A 281 -10.17 -12.88 -0.83
CA VAL A 281 -9.73 -11.51 -1.10
C VAL A 281 -10.58 -10.55 -0.26
N LEU A 282 -9.90 -9.76 0.57
CA LEU A 282 -10.50 -8.70 1.37
C LEU A 282 -10.62 -7.41 0.54
N GLU A 283 -9.53 -7.06 -0.16
CA GLU A 283 -9.45 -5.90 -1.03
C GLU A 283 -8.30 -6.04 -2.05
N TYR A 284 -8.39 -5.25 -3.12
CA TYR A 284 -7.29 -4.99 -4.04
C TYR A 284 -6.78 -3.56 -3.87
N ASN A 285 -5.47 -3.38 -4.06
CA ASN A 285 -4.92 -2.07 -4.36
C ASN A 285 -4.08 -2.16 -5.66
N ALA A 286 -4.11 -1.09 -6.45
CA ALA A 286 -3.49 -1.05 -7.78
C ALA A 286 -2.09 -0.41 -7.75
N ARG A 287 -1.38 -0.55 -6.65
CA ARG A 287 -0.09 0.09 -6.35
C ARG A 287 0.63 -0.64 -5.22
N PHE A 288 1.89 -0.30 -5.01
CA PHE A 288 2.64 -0.74 -3.83
C PHE A 288 1.92 -0.38 -2.52
N GLY A 289 2.02 -1.25 -1.51
CA GLY A 289 1.53 -0.99 -0.17
C GLY A 289 2.40 0.01 0.60
N ASP A 290 1.83 0.63 1.62
CA ASP A 290 2.51 1.51 2.57
C ASP A 290 1.94 1.28 3.97
N PRO A 291 2.63 0.57 4.88
CA PRO A 291 4.09 0.41 4.94
C PRO A 291 4.67 -0.93 4.43
N GLU A 292 3.92 -1.78 3.72
CA GLU A 292 4.41 -3.11 3.29
C GLU A 292 5.65 -3.05 2.41
N THR A 293 5.75 -2.06 1.53
CA THR A 293 6.91 -1.85 0.66
C THR A 293 8.20 -1.69 1.45
N GLN A 294 8.14 -1.08 2.62
CA GLN A 294 9.27 -0.83 3.50
C GLN A 294 9.87 -2.09 4.15
N VAL A 295 9.18 -3.22 4.10
CA VAL A 295 9.72 -4.53 4.54
C VAL A 295 9.97 -5.51 3.40
N VAL A 296 9.26 -5.34 2.28
CA VAL A 296 9.38 -6.24 1.12
C VAL A 296 10.61 -5.89 0.28
N LEU A 297 10.80 -4.62 -0.09
CA LEU A 297 11.91 -4.21 -0.95
C LEU A 297 13.29 -4.37 -0.32
N PRO A 298 13.52 -4.13 0.98
CA PRO A 298 14.81 -4.42 1.61
C PRO A 298 15.26 -5.89 1.56
N ARG A 299 14.30 -6.81 1.37
CA ARG A 299 14.56 -8.25 1.24
C ARG A 299 14.68 -8.72 -0.22
N MET A 300 14.29 -7.89 -1.18
CA MET A 300 14.34 -8.22 -2.61
C MET A 300 15.78 -8.19 -3.14
N LYS A 301 16.23 -9.29 -3.78
CA LYS A 301 17.57 -9.38 -4.36
C LYS A 301 17.66 -8.80 -5.76
N ASN A 302 16.58 -8.89 -6.55
CA ASN A 302 16.55 -8.40 -7.93
C ASN A 302 16.85 -6.89 -8.02
N ASP A 303 17.45 -6.48 -9.14
CA ASP A 303 17.38 -5.10 -9.58
C ASP A 303 15.92 -4.77 -9.93
N ILE A 304 15.32 -3.85 -9.18
CA ILE A 304 13.91 -3.52 -9.36
C ILE A 304 13.63 -2.87 -10.71
N VAL A 305 14.64 -2.21 -11.31
CA VAL A 305 14.51 -1.58 -12.64
C VAL A 305 14.31 -2.64 -13.72
N ASP A 306 15.04 -3.75 -13.65
CA ASP A 306 14.84 -4.89 -14.57
C ASP A 306 13.42 -5.41 -14.51
N VAL A 307 12.84 -5.49 -13.30
CA VAL A 307 11.47 -5.97 -13.10
C VAL A 307 10.45 -4.96 -13.62
N PHE A 308 10.66 -3.66 -13.39
CA PHE A 308 9.80 -2.61 -13.94
C PHE A 308 9.81 -2.60 -15.47
N GLU A 309 11.00 -2.69 -16.08
CA GLU A 309 11.13 -2.77 -17.53
C GLU A 309 10.41 -4.00 -18.08
N ALA A 310 10.57 -5.17 -17.44
CA ALA A 310 9.89 -6.41 -17.84
C ALA A 310 8.35 -6.27 -17.74
N CYS A 311 7.82 -5.58 -16.73
CA CYS A 311 6.39 -5.31 -16.65
C CYS A 311 5.90 -4.43 -17.79
N VAL A 312 6.63 -3.36 -18.11
CA VAL A 312 6.28 -2.44 -19.20
C VAL A 312 6.33 -3.13 -20.54
N ASP A 313 7.38 -3.94 -20.77
CA ASP A 313 7.67 -4.61 -22.05
C ASP A 313 6.89 -5.93 -22.24
N GLY A 314 6.21 -6.43 -21.21
CA GLY A 314 5.44 -7.69 -21.27
C GLY A 314 6.33 -8.94 -21.30
N THR A 315 7.48 -8.90 -20.64
CA THR A 315 8.48 -9.97 -20.56
C THR A 315 8.72 -10.47 -19.14
N LEU A 316 7.75 -10.24 -18.24
CA LEU A 316 7.85 -10.60 -16.82
C LEU A 316 7.98 -12.12 -16.61
N ASP A 317 7.53 -12.93 -17.56
CA ASP A 317 7.73 -14.38 -17.58
C ASP A 317 9.20 -14.80 -17.58
N GLN A 318 10.12 -13.94 -18.04
CA GLN A 318 11.57 -14.16 -18.07
C GLN A 318 12.26 -13.79 -16.74
N ILE A 319 11.55 -13.16 -15.82
CA ILE A 319 12.09 -12.74 -14.52
C ILE A 319 11.75 -13.78 -13.45
N GLU A 320 12.76 -14.19 -12.69
CA GLU A 320 12.57 -14.93 -11.44
C GLU A 320 12.77 -13.98 -10.27
N LEU A 321 11.74 -13.83 -9.42
CA LEU A 321 11.85 -12.98 -8.22
C LEU A 321 12.59 -13.74 -7.12
N GLU A 322 13.61 -13.10 -6.55
CA GLU A 322 14.40 -13.63 -5.46
C GLU A 322 14.35 -12.70 -4.23
N PHE A 323 14.17 -13.30 -3.07
CA PHE A 323 14.19 -12.61 -1.79
C PHE A 323 15.25 -13.22 -0.87
N GLU A 324 15.76 -12.41 0.06
CA GLU A 324 16.65 -12.89 1.12
C GLU A 324 15.89 -13.83 2.05
N ASP A 325 16.59 -14.86 2.53
CA ASP A 325 16.07 -15.79 3.55
C ASP A 325 16.28 -15.20 4.96
N ASN A 326 15.61 -14.10 5.21
CA ASN A 326 15.61 -13.36 6.47
C ASN A 326 14.22 -12.76 6.71
N ALA A 327 14.11 -11.94 7.73
CA ALA A 327 12.88 -11.21 8.05
C ALA A 327 13.14 -9.71 8.12
N ALA A 328 12.08 -8.92 7.99
CA ALA A 328 12.10 -7.47 8.20
C ALA A 328 10.85 -7.03 8.97
N VAL A 329 11.03 -6.04 9.83
CA VAL A 329 9.95 -5.39 10.58
C VAL A 329 10.08 -3.88 10.41
N CYS A 330 8.97 -3.20 10.12
CA CYS A 330 8.86 -1.75 10.05
C CYS A 330 7.92 -1.25 11.13
N VAL A 331 8.40 -0.32 11.95
CA VAL A 331 7.59 0.40 12.94
C VAL A 331 7.38 1.82 12.45
N VAL A 332 6.13 2.24 12.33
CA VAL A 332 5.80 3.60 11.89
C VAL A 332 5.89 4.55 13.07
N LEU A 333 6.70 5.61 12.91
CA LEU A 333 6.72 6.75 13.82
C LEU A 333 5.76 7.80 13.27
N ALA A 334 4.71 8.09 14.02
CA ALA A 334 3.63 9.00 13.65
C ALA A 334 3.66 10.25 14.51
N SER A 335 2.97 11.29 14.04
CA SER A 335 2.62 12.45 14.87
C SER A 335 1.50 12.08 15.82
N ASP A 336 1.64 12.39 17.11
CA ASP A 336 0.59 12.16 18.10
C ASP A 336 -0.72 12.85 17.68
N GLY A 337 -1.82 12.14 17.81
CA GLY A 337 -3.14 12.53 17.30
C GLY A 337 -3.52 11.92 15.93
N TYR A 338 -2.56 11.39 15.16
CA TYR A 338 -2.87 10.67 13.91
C TYR A 338 -3.80 9.46 14.16
N PRO A 339 -4.85 9.19 13.36
CA PRO A 339 -5.15 9.77 12.03
C PRO A 339 -6.08 10.99 12.06
N GLU A 340 -6.34 11.59 13.21
CA GLU A 340 -7.19 12.77 13.35
C GLU A 340 -6.36 14.06 13.25
N HIS A 341 -6.42 14.90 14.27
CA HIS A 341 -5.66 16.15 14.30
C HIS A 341 -4.27 15.96 14.90
N TYR A 342 -3.25 16.50 14.26
CA TYR A 342 -1.86 16.49 14.72
C TYR A 342 -1.12 17.75 14.27
N ASP A 343 -0.13 18.16 15.06
CA ASP A 343 0.76 19.27 14.75
C ASP A 343 1.93 18.82 13.88
N LYS A 344 2.45 19.75 13.08
CA LYS A 344 3.59 19.56 12.16
C LYS A 344 4.72 20.54 12.51
N GLY A 345 5.89 20.31 11.92
CA GLY A 345 7.02 21.24 12.01
C GLY A 345 7.98 20.93 13.14
N TYR A 346 7.84 19.80 13.83
CA TYR A 346 8.81 19.36 14.83
C TYR A 346 10.09 18.88 14.17
N LYS A 347 11.24 19.37 14.65
CA LYS A 347 12.55 18.91 14.20
C LYS A 347 12.72 17.42 14.49
N ILE A 348 13.27 16.69 13.52
CA ILE A 348 13.58 15.27 13.63
C ILE A 348 15.08 15.13 13.85
N ASP A 349 15.48 14.59 14.98
CA ASP A 349 16.88 14.36 15.34
C ASP A 349 17.22 12.87 15.27
N GLY A 350 18.52 12.54 15.06
CA GLY A 350 19.07 11.18 15.13
C GLY A 350 18.97 10.38 13.82
N LEU A 351 18.55 11.01 12.71
CA LEU A 351 18.45 10.35 11.40
C LEU A 351 19.82 9.89 10.86
N ASP A 352 20.90 10.56 11.25
CA ASP A 352 22.29 10.25 10.89
C ASP A 352 22.78 8.93 11.51
N ARG A 353 22.13 8.45 12.55
CA ARG A 353 22.48 7.17 13.21
C ARG A 353 22.22 5.95 12.31
N PHE A 354 21.41 6.10 11.27
CA PHE A 354 21.17 5.04 10.29
C PHE A 354 22.24 4.96 9.20
N ASP A 355 23.05 6.02 9.05
CA ASP A 355 24.07 6.07 8.01
C ASP A 355 25.14 5.00 8.23
N GLY A 356 25.33 4.13 7.23
CA GLY A 356 26.28 3.02 7.30
C GLY A 356 25.87 1.82 8.16
N GLN A 357 24.64 1.80 8.69
CA GLN A 357 24.11 0.66 9.45
C GLN A 357 23.45 -0.35 8.50
N ASP A 358 24.15 -1.45 8.23
CA ASP A 358 23.58 -2.52 7.40
C ASP A 358 22.38 -3.20 8.07
N GLY A 359 21.33 -3.41 7.30
CA GLY A 359 20.08 -4.02 7.79
C GLY A 359 19.16 -3.08 8.54
N TYR A 360 19.48 -1.79 8.66
CA TYR A 360 18.65 -0.77 9.30
C TYR A 360 18.32 0.36 8.31
N TYR A 361 17.07 0.72 8.25
CA TYR A 361 16.57 1.71 7.29
C TYR A 361 15.61 2.68 7.97
N VAL A 362 15.63 3.94 7.55
CA VAL A 362 14.61 4.92 7.91
C VAL A 362 14.00 5.49 6.64
N PHE A 363 12.76 5.09 6.36
CA PHE A 363 12.01 5.55 5.21
C PHE A 363 11.12 6.72 5.62
N HIS A 364 11.33 7.87 4.99
CA HIS A 364 10.56 9.07 5.26
C HIS A 364 9.21 9.03 4.57
N ALA A 365 8.16 9.36 5.30
CA ALA A 365 6.82 9.63 4.79
C ALA A 365 6.54 11.13 4.88
N GLY A 366 5.89 11.58 5.94
CA GLY A 366 5.59 13.00 6.15
C GLY A 366 6.76 13.78 6.75
N SER A 367 7.76 14.09 5.95
CA SER A 367 8.89 14.95 6.33
C SER A 367 9.19 15.98 5.25
N ARG A 368 9.75 17.11 5.64
CA ARG A 368 10.21 18.17 4.75
C ARG A 368 11.41 18.92 5.35
N PHE A 369 12.09 19.71 4.54
CA PHE A 369 13.02 20.70 5.04
C PHE A 369 12.28 21.95 5.51
N ASP A 370 12.72 22.53 6.61
CA ASP A 370 12.32 23.88 7.02
C ASP A 370 13.17 24.95 6.32
N LYS A 371 12.91 26.23 6.64
CA LYS A 371 13.66 27.36 6.08
C LYS A 371 15.15 27.38 6.47
N ASP A 372 15.50 26.71 7.56
CA ASP A 372 16.85 26.67 8.10
C ASP A 372 17.59 25.37 7.65
N GLY A 373 16.94 24.53 6.83
CA GLY A 373 17.50 23.29 6.29
C GLY A 373 17.38 22.09 7.24
N ASN A 374 16.67 22.23 8.36
CA ASN A 374 16.40 21.09 9.23
C ASN A 374 15.30 20.20 8.64
N ILE A 375 15.37 18.90 8.92
CA ILE A 375 14.28 17.98 8.60
C ILE A 375 13.24 18.05 9.71
N VAL A 376 11.99 18.31 9.33
CA VAL A 376 10.86 18.47 10.25
C VAL A 376 9.68 17.60 9.84
N THR A 377 8.80 17.30 10.81
CA THR A 377 7.56 16.57 10.56
C THR A 377 6.62 17.34 9.66
N ASN A 378 5.95 16.64 8.73
CA ASN A 378 5.01 17.21 7.76
C ASN A 378 3.85 16.28 7.44
N GLY A 379 3.51 15.36 8.30
CA GLY A 379 2.43 14.41 8.07
C GLY A 379 2.04 13.63 9.31
N GLY A 380 1.00 12.82 9.19
CA GLY A 380 0.55 11.93 10.25
C GLY A 380 1.53 10.78 10.47
N ARG A 381 1.77 9.98 9.44
CA ARG A 381 2.90 9.04 9.43
C ARG A 381 4.14 9.81 8.99
N VAL A 382 5.17 9.81 9.83
CA VAL A 382 6.37 10.62 9.62
C VAL A 382 7.52 9.79 9.05
N LEU A 383 7.82 8.67 9.70
CA LEU A 383 8.92 7.76 9.34
C LEU A 383 8.47 6.31 9.47
N GLY A 384 9.03 5.43 8.62
CA GLY A 384 9.04 4.00 8.82
C GLY A 384 10.43 3.54 9.21
N VAL A 385 10.62 3.08 10.43
CA VAL A 385 11.89 2.51 10.91
C VAL A 385 11.87 1.01 10.65
N THR A 386 12.70 0.57 9.71
CA THR A 386 12.78 -0.82 9.27
C THR A 386 14.09 -1.45 9.71
N ALA A 387 14.03 -2.66 10.24
CA ALA A 387 15.22 -3.46 10.49
C ALA A 387 15.05 -4.91 10.01
N LYS A 388 16.14 -5.50 9.55
CA LYS A 388 16.24 -6.92 9.20
C LYS A 388 16.75 -7.73 10.39
N GLY A 389 16.49 -9.03 10.35
CA GLY A 389 17.00 -10.03 11.28
C GLY A 389 16.91 -11.42 10.68
N ASN A 390 17.66 -12.38 11.21
CA ASN A 390 17.61 -13.77 10.74
C ASN A 390 16.25 -14.42 11.02
N THR A 391 15.53 -13.90 12.02
CA THR A 391 14.17 -14.30 12.38
C THR A 391 13.27 -13.08 12.52
N LEU A 392 11.96 -13.29 12.46
CA LEU A 392 10.98 -12.23 12.71
C LEU A 392 11.13 -11.60 14.10
N LYS A 393 11.46 -12.41 15.11
CA LYS A 393 11.69 -11.93 16.47
C LYS A 393 12.90 -11.00 16.53
N GLU A 394 14.01 -11.42 15.94
CA GLU A 394 15.24 -10.61 15.87
C GLU A 394 14.99 -9.30 15.08
N ALA A 395 14.32 -9.38 13.92
CA ALA A 395 13.99 -8.20 13.13
C ALA A 395 13.11 -7.22 13.92
N ARG A 396 12.14 -7.70 14.70
CA ARG A 396 11.29 -6.89 15.59
C ARG A 396 12.10 -6.20 16.69
N GLU A 397 12.95 -6.95 17.37
CA GLU A 397 13.82 -6.39 18.42
C GLU A 397 14.76 -5.31 17.86
N ASN A 398 15.35 -5.57 16.69
CA ASN A 398 16.20 -4.61 15.99
C ASN A 398 15.43 -3.35 15.56
N ALA A 399 14.20 -3.49 15.02
CA ALA A 399 13.40 -2.36 14.61
C ALA A 399 13.02 -1.46 15.80
N TYR A 400 12.55 -2.04 16.91
CA TYR A 400 12.23 -1.25 18.11
C TYR A 400 13.45 -0.58 18.72
N LYS A 401 14.61 -1.24 18.77
CA LYS A 401 15.86 -0.61 19.18
C LYS A 401 16.21 0.59 18.30
N ALA A 402 16.03 0.48 17.00
CA ALA A 402 16.30 1.58 16.08
C ALA A 402 15.28 2.73 16.19
N THR A 403 14.06 2.51 16.67
CA THR A 403 13.10 3.61 16.94
C THR A 403 13.58 4.57 18.02
N GLU A 404 14.46 4.10 18.91
CA GLU A 404 15.07 4.92 19.96
C GLU A 404 16.15 5.87 19.41
N TRP A 405 16.62 5.65 18.19
CA TRP A 405 17.62 6.52 17.56
C TRP A 405 17.04 7.85 17.11
N VAL A 406 15.73 7.91 16.90
CA VAL A 406 15.03 9.05 16.29
C VAL A 406 14.13 9.71 17.30
N GLU A 407 14.20 11.04 17.40
CA GLU A 407 13.37 11.85 18.28
C GLU A 407 12.74 13.03 17.55
N PHE A 408 11.47 13.30 17.85
CA PHE A 408 10.76 14.53 17.53
C PHE A 408 9.62 14.77 18.52
N GLY A 409 9.24 16.02 18.74
CA GLY A 409 8.47 16.48 19.89
C GLY A 409 7.13 15.78 20.16
N ASN A 410 6.43 15.34 19.12
CA ASN A 410 5.15 14.61 19.24
C ASN A 410 5.21 13.20 18.67
N LYS A 411 6.34 12.54 18.84
CA LYS A 411 6.54 11.15 18.36
C LYS A 411 5.57 10.20 19.03
N TYR A 412 4.84 9.44 18.21
CA TYR A 412 3.96 8.36 18.60
C TYR A 412 4.24 7.09 17.79
N MET A 413 4.18 5.94 18.41
CA MET A 413 4.24 4.64 17.74
C MET A 413 3.47 3.59 18.52
N ARG A 414 3.08 2.51 17.86
CA ARG A 414 2.59 1.30 18.54
C ARG A 414 3.77 0.51 19.10
N ASN A 415 3.56 -0.13 20.25
CA ASN A 415 4.56 -0.93 20.95
C ASN A 415 4.39 -2.44 20.70
N ASP A 416 3.35 -2.83 19.97
CA ASP A 416 2.93 -4.22 19.75
C ASP A 416 3.02 -4.68 18.29
N ILE A 417 3.74 -3.94 17.43
CA ILE A 417 3.97 -4.36 16.05
C ILE A 417 4.66 -5.72 16.02
N GLY A 418 4.06 -6.65 15.27
CA GLY A 418 4.56 -8.01 15.17
C GLY A 418 4.25 -8.90 16.37
N LYS A 419 3.37 -8.52 17.29
CA LYS A 419 2.98 -9.36 18.43
C LYS A 419 2.47 -10.75 18.01
N ALA A 420 1.77 -10.83 16.87
CA ALA A 420 1.31 -12.10 16.31
C ALA A 420 2.45 -13.11 16.02
N ILE A 421 3.69 -12.66 15.91
CA ILE A 421 4.87 -13.53 15.74
C ILE A 421 5.02 -14.48 16.94
N ASP A 422 4.67 -14.01 18.14
CA ASP A 422 4.77 -14.79 19.38
C ASP A 422 3.73 -15.94 19.43
N GLU A 423 2.68 -15.87 18.63
CA GLU A 423 1.62 -16.87 18.57
C GLU A 423 2.04 -18.11 17.75
N VAL A 424 3.04 -17.99 16.90
CA VAL A 424 3.48 -19.08 15.99
C VAL A 424 4.09 -20.27 16.76
N GLY A 425 4.62 -20.05 17.97
CA GLY A 425 5.16 -21.11 18.82
C GLY A 425 4.15 -21.87 19.69
N VAL A 426 2.87 -21.47 19.64
CA VAL A 426 1.80 -22.05 20.51
C VAL A 426 0.95 -23.05 19.73
N VAL A 427 1.09 -23.14 18.41
CA VAL A 427 0.25 -23.97 17.52
C VAL A 427 1.00 -25.19 16.96
N MET A 428 2.18 -25.54 17.51
CA MET A 428 2.85 -26.82 17.22
C MET A 428 2.65 -27.84 18.33
#